data_0083f88cd56bedf143b373ed78be75da
#
_entry.id   0083f88cd56bedf143b373ed78be75da
#
_cell.length_a   1.000
_cell.length_b   1.000
_cell.length_c   1.000
_cell.angle_alpha   90.00
_cell.angle_beta   90.00
_cell.angle_gamma   90.00
#
_symmetry.space_group_name_H-M   'P 1'
#
loop_
_entity.id
_entity.type
_entity.pdbx_description
1 polymer ?
#
loop_
_entity_poly.entity_id
_entity_poly.type
_entity_poly.pdbx_seq_one_letter_code
_entity_poly.pdbx_strand_id
1 'polypeptide(L)'
;WVKEIPSIVQSWYLGSVGGEALADVLSGEVTPSGKLPFSYPVKLEDCPAHFFGEISYPGDSIRQEYKEDILVGYRWYDTKKVQPLFPFGYGMSYTTFEYSKPVISAQTMNTDGSIDVSVKVKNTGKVAGKEIIQLYIGDEECSVLRPVKELKDFRKVQLLPNEEKEVKFTIKPETLQFFDDKQRTWVAEPGKFKAYIAASSSDIRGTVTFEYIQ
;
A
#
# COMPACT_ATOMS: atom_id res chain seq x y z
N TRP A 1 -22.10 13.11 -1.78
CA TRP A 1 -22.79 12.34 -0.71
C TRP A 1 -21.83 12.00 0.43
N VAL A 2 -20.55 11.70 0.15
CA VAL A 2 -19.57 11.23 1.17
C VAL A 2 -19.33 12.26 2.29
N LYS A 3 -19.48 13.55 2.00
CA LYS A 3 -19.34 14.62 3.00
C LYS A 3 -20.49 14.69 4.01
N GLU A 4 -21.60 14.07 3.69
CA GLU A 4 -22.81 14.05 4.52
C GLU A 4 -22.94 12.76 5.35
N ILE A 5 -22.08 11.76 5.07
CA ILE A 5 -22.10 10.45 5.73
C ILE A 5 -20.94 10.37 6.72
N PRO A 6 -21.21 10.23 8.02
CA PRO A 6 -20.16 10.24 9.05
C PRO A 6 -19.27 9.00 9.05
N SER A 7 -19.77 7.85 8.57
CA SER A 7 -19.01 6.60 8.51
C SER A 7 -19.52 5.67 7.41
N ILE A 8 -18.63 4.88 6.83
CA ILE A 8 -18.92 3.95 5.75
C ILE A 8 -18.30 2.60 6.11
N VAL A 9 -19.07 1.53 5.99
CA VAL A 9 -18.59 0.15 6.10
C VAL A 9 -18.65 -0.50 4.72
N GLN A 10 -17.48 -0.82 4.18
CA GLN A 10 -17.37 -1.56 2.93
C GLN A 10 -17.29 -3.04 3.25
N SER A 11 -18.41 -3.74 3.14
CA SER A 11 -18.54 -5.14 3.56
C SER A 11 -18.33 -6.15 2.43
N TRP A 12 -18.19 -5.73 1.19
CA TRP A 12 -18.05 -6.59 0.01
C TRP A 12 -19.18 -7.65 -0.09
N TYR A 13 -18.85 -8.80 -0.64
CA TYR A 13 -19.73 -9.96 -0.71
C TYR A 13 -19.51 -10.86 0.52
N LEU A 14 -20.31 -10.65 1.53
CA LEU A 14 -20.27 -11.45 2.76
C LEU A 14 -20.82 -12.85 2.47
N GLY A 15 -20.20 -13.85 3.07
CA GLY A 15 -20.69 -15.24 3.03
C GLY A 15 -21.95 -15.47 3.87
N SER A 16 -22.24 -16.73 4.17
CA SER A 16 -23.47 -17.18 4.85
C SER A 16 -23.73 -16.52 6.21
N VAL A 17 -22.67 -16.18 6.95
CA VAL A 17 -22.71 -15.52 8.27
C VAL A 17 -22.48 -14.01 8.19
N GLY A 18 -22.67 -13.42 7.01
CA GLY A 18 -22.36 -12.02 6.77
C GLY A 18 -23.14 -11.03 7.63
N GLY A 19 -24.40 -11.33 7.93
CA GLY A 19 -25.23 -10.50 8.81
C GLY A 19 -24.70 -10.47 10.25
N GLU A 20 -24.28 -11.63 10.77
CA GLU A 20 -23.68 -11.75 12.11
C GLU A 20 -22.34 -11.00 12.17
N ALA A 21 -21.44 -11.25 11.23
CA ALA A 21 -20.15 -10.57 11.16
C ALA A 21 -20.28 -9.03 11.06
N LEU A 22 -21.27 -8.54 10.31
CA LEU A 22 -21.54 -7.10 10.20
C LEU A 22 -22.10 -6.55 11.52
N ALA A 23 -23.01 -7.29 12.19
CA ALA A 23 -23.57 -6.90 13.47
C ALA A 23 -22.47 -6.79 14.54
N ASP A 24 -21.54 -7.75 14.60
CA ASP A 24 -20.42 -7.74 15.55
C ASP A 24 -19.50 -6.52 15.34
N VAL A 25 -19.25 -6.14 14.10
CA VAL A 25 -18.49 -4.92 13.80
C VAL A 25 -19.27 -3.67 14.23
N LEU A 26 -20.55 -3.57 13.86
CA LEU A 26 -21.37 -2.38 14.17
C LEU A 26 -21.65 -2.21 15.67
N SER A 27 -21.77 -3.30 16.43
CA SER A 27 -21.95 -3.28 17.88
C SER A 27 -20.66 -2.99 18.65
N GLY A 28 -19.49 -3.16 18.00
CA GLY A 28 -18.19 -3.01 18.62
C GLY A 28 -17.63 -4.28 19.29
N GLU A 29 -18.33 -5.40 19.19
CA GLU A 29 -17.82 -6.71 19.65
C GLU A 29 -16.54 -7.09 18.92
N VAL A 30 -16.44 -6.76 17.62
CA VAL A 30 -15.25 -6.96 16.80
C VAL A 30 -14.73 -5.63 16.28
N THR A 31 -13.49 -5.33 16.60
CA THR A 31 -12.78 -4.16 16.05
C THR A 31 -12.45 -4.39 14.56
N PRO A 32 -12.91 -3.53 13.64
CA PRO A 32 -12.59 -3.67 12.22
C PRO A 32 -11.08 -3.53 11.97
N SER A 33 -10.58 -4.32 11.03
CA SER A 33 -9.15 -4.36 10.70
C SER A 33 -8.89 -4.65 9.21
N GLY A 34 -9.92 -4.56 8.40
CA GLY A 34 -9.82 -4.66 6.95
C GLY A 34 -9.20 -3.39 6.36
N LYS A 35 -8.47 -3.55 5.25
CA LYS A 35 -7.93 -2.43 4.46
C LYS A 35 -8.45 -2.53 3.04
N LEU A 36 -8.69 -1.39 2.40
CA LEU A 36 -9.16 -1.34 1.03
C LEU A 36 -8.11 -1.89 0.06
N PRO A 37 -8.48 -2.84 -0.82
CA PRO A 37 -7.56 -3.43 -1.80
C PRO A 37 -7.44 -2.60 -3.09
N PHE A 38 -8.04 -1.43 -3.17
CA PHE A 38 -7.92 -0.46 -4.25
C PHE A 38 -8.19 0.97 -3.77
N SER A 39 -7.90 1.97 -4.62
CA SER A 39 -8.18 3.38 -4.35
C SER A 39 -9.56 3.76 -4.89
N TYR A 40 -10.34 4.51 -4.11
CA TYR A 40 -11.56 5.15 -4.59
C TYR A 40 -11.22 6.52 -5.17
N PRO A 41 -11.61 6.84 -6.41
CA PRO A 41 -11.43 8.18 -6.97
C PRO A 41 -12.40 9.19 -6.34
N VAL A 42 -12.06 10.48 -6.38
CA VAL A 42 -13.01 11.56 -6.04
C VAL A 42 -14.05 11.70 -7.16
N LYS A 43 -13.63 11.59 -8.40
CA LYS A 43 -14.44 11.60 -9.60
C LYS A 43 -13.93 10.57 -10.61
N LEU A 44 -14.78 10.18 -11.54
CA LEU A 44 -14.48 9.09 -12.48
C LEU A 44 -13.24 9.38 -13.34
N GLU A 45 -13.05 10.63 -13.74
CA GLU A 45 -11.91 11.07 -14.56
C GLU A 45 -10.56 11.01 -13.84
N ASP A 46 -10.56 10.87 -12.52
CA ASP A 46 -9.33 10.65 -11.74
C ASP A 46 -8.81 9.21 -11.85
N CYS A 47 -9.69 8.28 -12.29
CA CYS A 47 -9.32 6.89 -12.50
C CYS A 47 -8.45 6.74 -13.75
N PRO A 48 -7.31 6.02 -13.70
CA PRO A 48 -6.39 5.89 -14.83
C PRO A 48 -7.06 5.43 -16.12
N ALA A 49 -7.98 4.46 -16.05
CA ALA A 49 -8.70 3.96 -17.21
C ALA A 49 -9.60 5.02 -17.89
N HIS A 50 -10.10 6.02 -17.15
CA HIS A 50 -10.97 7.08 -17.67
C HIS A 50 -10.24 8.39 -17.98
N PHE A 51 -9.03 8.57 -17.41
CA PHE A 51 -8.27 9.81 -17.53
C PHE A 51 -7.94 10.17 -19.00
N PHE A 52 -7.71 9.18 -19.84
CA PHE A 52 -7.34 9.37 -21.25
C PHE A 52 -8.54 9.38 -22.20
N GLY A 53 -9.77 9.40 -21.68
CA GLY A 53 -11.00 9.46 -22.46
C GLY A 53 -11.43 8.10 -23.06
N GLU A 54 -12.36 8.17 -24.01
CA GLU A 54 -13.07 7.00 -24.55
C GLU A 54 -12.15 5.93 -25.14
N ILE A 55 -11.02 6.31 -25.73
CA ILE A 55 -10.10 5.33 -26.32
C ILE A 55 -9.47 4.40 -25.26
N SER A 56 -9.35 4.85 -24.01
CA SER A 56 -8.87 4.02 -22.91
C SER A 56 -10.02 3.22 -22.28
N TYR A 57 -11.18 3.86 -22.06
CA TYR A 57 -12.35 3.16 -21.55
C TYR A 57 -13.64 3.90 -21.96
N PRO A 58 -14.61 3.20 -22.53
CA PRO A 58 -14.69 1.75 -22.80
C PRO A 58 -13.91 1.26 -24.03
N GLY A 59 -13.23 2.13 -24.73
CA GLY A 59 -12.66 1.86 -26.04
C GLY A 59 -13.64 2.18 -27.17
N ASP A 60 -13.22 1.97 -28.41
CA ASP A 60 -14.10 2.03 -29.58
C ASP A 60 -14.53 0.61 -30.02
N SER A 61 -15.21 0.49 -31.18
CA SER A 61 -15.66 -0.80 -31.69
C SER A 61 -14.53 -1.74 -32.16
N ILE A 62 -13.30 -1.26 -32.19
CA ILE A 62 -12.14 -1.97 -32.80
C ILE A 62 -11.05 -2.21 -31.75
N ARG A 63 -10.79 -1.23 -30.85
CA ARG A 63 -9.66 -1.28 -29.92
C ARG A 63 -9.94 -0.58 -28.62
N GLN A 64 -9.14 -0.94 -27.62
CA GLN A 64 -8.99 -0.26 -26.33
C GLN A 64 -7.49 -0.07 -26.05
N GLU A 65 -7.10 1.12 -25.59
CA GLU A 65 -5.71 1.44 -25.31
C GLU A 65 -5.48 1.63 -23.82
N TYR A 66 -4.54 0.88 -23.23
CA TYR A 66 -4.12 1.00 -21.83
C TYR A 66 -3.03 2.09 -21.70
N LYS A 67 -3.43 3.36 -21.86
CA LYS A 67 -2.51 4.51 -21.87
C LYS A 67 -1.88 4.81 -20.51
N GLU A 68 -2.46 4.29 -19.44
CA GLU A 68 -1.92 4.35 -18.10
C GLU A 68 -0.68 3.46 -17.90
N ASP A 69 -0.46 2.51 -18.82
CA ASP A 69 0.66 1.57 -18.77
C ASP A 69 0.67 0.78 -17.44
N ILE A 70 1.82 0.64 -16.77
CA ILE A 70 1.96 -0.04 -15.48
C ILE A 70 1.39 0.75 -14.30
N LEU A 71 0.97 2.00 -14.51
CA LEU A 71 0.46 2.88 -13.46
C LEU A 71 -1.02 2.60 -13.16
N VAL A 72 -1.30 1.43 -12.59
CA VAL A 72 -2.65 0.99 -12.22
C VAL A 72 -2.90 1.21 -10.73
N GLY A 73 -4.12 1.61 -10.36
CA GLY A 73 -4.55 1.80 -8.98
C GLY A 73 -3.71 2.87 -8.25
N TYR A 74 -3.27 2.59 -7.02
CA TYR A 74 -2.49 3.54 -6.21
C TYR A 74 -1.19 3.99 -6.89
N ARG A 75 -0.59 3.18 -7.77
CA ARG A 75 0.60 3.55 -8.53
C ARG A 75 0.35 4.77 -9.39
N TRP A 76 -0.85 4.87 -9.99
CA TRP A 76 -1.29 6.05 -10.72
C TRP A 76 -1.45 7.26 -9.81
N TYR A 77 -2.27 7.11 -8.76
CA TYR A 77 -2.58 8.21 -7.85
C TYR A 77 -1.32 8.81 -7.23
N ASP A 78 -0.42 7.96 -6.77
CA ASP A 78 0.84 8.38 -6.15
C ASP A 78 1.79 9.05 -7.16
N THR A 79 1.99 8.43 -8.35
CA THR A 79 2.93 8.93 -9.36
C THR A 79 2.43 10.21 -10.03
N LYS A 80 1.14 10.30 -10.33
CA LYS A 80 0.52 11.49 -10.93
C LYS A 80 0.09 12.53 -9.90
N LYS A 81 0.28 12.26 -8.60
CA LYS A 81 -0.11 13.14 -7.48
C LYS A 81 -1.60 13.51 -7.51
N VAL A 82 -2.43 12.56 -7.90
CA VAL A 82 -3.89 12.67 -7.86
C VAL A 82 -4.37 12.21 -6.49
N GLN A 83 -5.13 13.04 -5.79
CA GLN A 83 -5.65 12.69 -4.46
C GLN A 83 -6.86 11.77 -4.57
N PRO A 84 -6.81 10.52 -4.11
CA PRO A 84 -7.99 9.65 -4.08
C PRO A 84 -8.93 10.05 -2.94
N LEU A 85 -10.19 9.66 -3.05
CA LEU A 85 -11.18 9.79 -1.98
C LEU A 85 -10.79 8.88 -0.79
N PHE A 86 -10.52 7.61 -1.07
CA PHE A 86 -9.92 6.66 -0.12
C PHE A 86 -8.74 5.97 -0.81
N PRO A 87 -7.53 6.04 -0.23
CA PRO A 87 -6.36 5.43 -0.85
C PRO A 87 -6.35 3.90 -0.67
N PHE A 88 -5.59 3.22 -1.52
CA PHE A 88 -5.27 1.80 -1.34
C PHE A 88 -4.67 1.55 0.05
N GLY A 89 -5.08 0.47 0.69
CA GLY A 89 -4.61 0.10 2.03
C GLY A 89 -5.24 0.90 3.17
N TYR A 90 -6.17 1.84 2.88
CA TYR A 90 -6.90 2.60 3.90
C TYR A 90 -7.91 1.71 4.64
N GLY A 91 -8.06 1.96 5.93
CA GLY A 91 -9.09 1.36 6.77
C GLY A 91 -8.96 1.84 8.20
N MET A 92 -10.10 2.15 8.81
CA MET A 92 -10.19 2.62 10.19
C MET A 92 -10.29 1.46 11.18
N SER A 93 -10.05 1.75 12.44
CA SER A 93 -10.19 0.84 13.58
C SER A 93 -10.91 1.55 14.72
N TYR A 94 -11.42 0.81 15.69
CA TYR A 94 -11.95 1.38 16.95
C TYR A 94 -10.85 1.70 17.97
N THR A 95 -9.60 1.44 17.61
CA THR A 95 -8.42 1.80 18.38
C THR A 95 -7.44 2.59 17.52
N THR A 96 -6.39 3.13 18.14
CA THR A 96 -5.36 3.94 17.48
C THR A 96 -4.01 3.28 17.61
N PHE A 97 -3.16 3.48 16.61
CA PHE A 97 -1.81 2.89 16.58
C PHE A 97 -0.76 3.98 16.37
N GLU A 98 0.32 3.86 17.12
CA GLU A 98 1.51 4.69 16.99
C GLU A 98 2.65 3.85 16.42
N TYR A 99 3.44 4.46 15.54
CA TYR A 99 4.59 3.84 14.90
C TYR A 99 5.86 4.55 15.34
N SER A 100 6.87 3.79 15.71
CA SER A 100 8.21 4.34 15.91
C SER A 100 8.83 4.77 14.58
N LYS A 101 9.94 5.48 14.63
CA LYS A 101 10.77 5.65 13.43
C LYS A 101 11.28 4.28 12.97
N PRO A 102 11.20 3.97 11.66
CA PRO A 102 11.76 2.73 11.15
C PRO A 102 13.29 2.72 11.27
N VAL A 103 13.81 1.53 11.51
CA VAL A 103 15.25 1.27 11.62
C VAL A 103 15.66 0.32 10.50
N ILE A 104 16.77 0.59 9.85
CA ILE A 104 17.32 -0.23 8.79
C ILE A 104 18.63 -0.89 9.27
N SER A 105 18.83 -2.16 8.92
CA SER A 105 20.00 -2.94 9.39
C SER A 105 21.31 -2.57 8.69
N ALA A 106 21.24 -2.06 7.45
CA ALA A 106 22.39 -1.60 6.68
C ALA A 106 21.99 -0.51 5.70
N GLN A 107 22.93 0.36 5.33
CA GLN A 107 22.72 1.43 4.34
C GLN A 107 22.99 0.97 2.90
N THR A 108 23.64 -0.19 2.74
CA THR A 108 23.98 -0.76 1.42
C THR A 108 23.60 -2.24 1.38
N MET A 109 23.21 -2.71 0.22
CA MET A 109 22.88 -4.10 -0.06
C MET A 109 23.53 -4.51 -1.40
N ASN A 110 24.22 -5.64 -1.41
CA ASN A 110 24.78 -6.24 -2.62
C ASN A 110 23.89 -7.35 -3.18
N THR A 111 24.30 -7.94 -4.29
CA THR A 111 23.52 -8.96 -5.04
C THR A 111 23.14 -10.20 -4.24
N ASP A 112 23.94 -10.58 -3.25
CA ASP A 112 23.71 -11.77 -2.41
C ASP A 112 23.23 -11.39 -0.99
N GLY A 113 22.99 -10.10 -0.76
CA GLY A 113 22.64 -9.55 0.53
C GLY A 113 21.16 -9.47 0.81
N SER A 114 20.86 -9.05 2.03
CA SER A 114 19.51 -8.63 2.42
C SER A 114 19.59 -7.50 3.45
N ILE A 115 18.56 -6.69 3.49
CA ILE A 115 18.39 -5.61 4.45
C ILE A 115 17.10 -5.82 5.22
N ASP A 116 17.16 -5.66 6.53
CA ASP A 116 15.98 -5.65 7.37
C ASP A 116 15.53 -4.23 7.67
N VAL A 117 14.22 -3.98 7.54
CA VAL A 117 13.57 -2.76 8.01
C VAL A 117 12.63 -3.14 9.14
N SER A 118 12.82 -2.58 10.32
CA SER A 118 11.98 -2.82 11.48
C SER A 118 11.32 -1.56 11.98
N VAL A 119 10.12 -1.72 12.57
CA VAL A 119 9.33 -0.66 13.18
C VAL A 119 8.59 -1.23 14.38
N LYS A 120 8.50 -0.46 15.47
CA LYS A 120 7.64 -0.80 16.59
C LYS A 120 6.27 -0.17 16.38
N VAL A 121 5.23 -0.95 16.62
CA VAL A 121 3.83 -0.51 16.54
C VAL A 121 3.17 -0.75 17.88
N LYS A 122 2.57 0.31 18.44
CA LYS A 122 1.91 0.32 19.74
C LYS A 122 0.43 0.63 19.57
N ASN A 123 -0.43 -0.11 20.25
CA ASN A 123 -1.83 0.24 20.38
C ASN A 123 -1.95 1.31 21.48
N THR A 124 -2.32 2.51 21.11
CA THR A 124 -2.49 3.67 22.02
C THR A 124 -3.94 3.88 22.44
N GLY A 125 -4.88 3.09 21.91
CA GLY A 125 -6.29 3.18 22.26
C GLY A 125 -6.68 2.24 23.41
N LYS A 126 -7.99 2.15 23.65
CA LYS A 126 -8.56 1.47 24.82
C LYS A 126 -9.04 0.05 24.54
N VAL A 127 -9.13 -0.36 23.27
CA VAL A 127 -9.62 -1.67 22.87
C VAL A 127 -8.55 -2.43 22.08
N ALA A 128 -8.61 -3.75 22.12
CA ALA A 128 -7.74 -4.57 21.27
C ALA A 128 -8.05 -4.34 19.78
N GLY A 129 -7.01 -4.34 18.96
CA GLY A 129 -7.17 -4.17 17.52
C GLY A 129 -6.08 -4.87 16.74
N LYS A 130 -6.28 -4.92 15.42
CA LYS A 130 -5.28 -5.45 14.49
C LYS A 130 -4.88 -4.33 13.53
N GLU A 131 -3.57 -4.10 13.40
CA GLU A 131 -3.04 -3.15 12.41
C GLU A 131 -2.36 -3.91 11.27
N ILE A 132 -2.42 -3.33 10.07
CA ILE A 132 -1.72 -3.83 8.89
C ILE A 132 -0.62 -2.85 8.52
N ILE A 133 0.60 -3.21 8.84
CA ILE A 133 1.80 -2.47 8.51
C ILE A 133 2.22 -2.84 7.08
N GLN A 134 2.41 -1.84 6.23
CA GLN A 134 2.69 -2.00 4.81
C GLN A 134 4.11 -1.52 4.51
N LEU A 135 4.88 -2.32 3.76
CA LEU A 135 6.18 -1.95 3.23
C LEU A 135 6.05 -1.62 1.75
N TYR A 136 6.38 -0.39 1.39
CA TYR A 136 6.52 0.02 -0.01
C TYR A 136 7.98 0.29 -0.32
N ILE A 137 8.39 0.01 -1.56
CA ILE A 137 9.74 0.32 -2.07
C ILE A 137 9.59 1.24 -3.27
N GLY A 138 10.36 2.31 -3.30
CA GLY A 138 10.53 3.21 -4.43
C GLY A 138 11.97 3.20 -4.91
N ASP A 139 12.12 3.15 -6.23
CA ASP A 139 13.38 3.34 -6.92
C ASP A 139 13.54 4.82 -7.25
N GLU A 140 14.65 5.44 -6.88
CA GLU A 140 14.84 6.88 -7.10
C GLU A 140 15.42 7.21 -8.48
N GLU A 141 16.13 6.26 -9.11
CA GLU A 141 16.84 6.46 -10.37
C GLU A 141 16.76 5.19 -11.22
N CYS A 142 15.64 5.00 -11.94
CA CYS A 142 15.44 3.83 -12.79
C CYS A 142 15.51 4.17 -14.28
N SER A 143 15.97 3.22 -15.11
CA SER A 143 16.10 3.38 -16.55
C SER A 143 14.77 3.29 -17.31
N VAL A 144 13.72 2.80 -16.67
CA VAL A 144 12.37 2.60 -17.22
C VAL A 144 11.31 3.30 -16.38
N LEU A 145 10.09 3.43 -16.91
CA LEU A 145 8.97 3.91 -16.15
C LEU A 145 8.69 2.98 -14.98
N ARG A 146 8.75 3.50 -13.76
CA ARG A 146 8.32 2.82 -12.54
C ARG A 146 7.39 3.71 -11.71
N PRO A 147 6.47 3.12 -10.93
CA PRO A 147 5.72 3.86 -9.92
C PRO A 147 6.66 4.46 -8.87
N VAL A 148 6.29 5.60 -8.28
CA VAL A 148 7.10 6.22 -7.20
C VAL A 148 7.31 5.30 -6.01
N LYS A 149 6.42 4.32 -5.81
CA LYS A 149 6.57 3.24 -4.83
C LYS A 149 5.64 2.08 -5.15
N GLU A 150 6.03 0.88 -4.73
CA GLU A 150 5.28 -0.35 -4.90
C GLU A 150 5.16 -1.10 -3.57
N LEU A 151 3.97 -1.59 -3.25
CA LEU A 151 3.79 -2.49 -2.11
C LEU A 151 4.56 -3.79 -2.36
N LYS A 152 5.49 -4.09 -1.48
CA LYS A 152 6.33 -5.31 -1.57
C LYS A 152 6.03 -6.33 -0.49
N ASP A 153 5.56 -5.87 0.69
CA ASP A 153 5.19 -6.77 1.78
C ASP A 153 4.21 -6.09 2.73
N PHE A 154 3.52 -6.86 3.56
CA PHE A 154 2.69 -6.37 4.65
C PHE A 154 2.62 -7.38 5.80
N ARG A 155 2.37 -6.89 7.00
CA ARG A 155 2.17 -7.70 8.21
C ARG A 155 0.93 -7.25 8.94
N LYS A 156 0.07 -8.19 9.32
CA LYS A 156 -1.08 -7.95 10.19
C LYS A 156 -0.74 -8.42 11.59
N VAL A 157 -0.77 -7.50 12.55
CA VAL A 157 -0.46 -7.78 13.95
C VAL A 157 -1.63 -7.43 14.86
N GLN A 158 -1.90 -8.29 15.83
CA GLN A 158 -2.88 -8.03 16.87
C GLN A 158 -2.18 -7.41 18.08
N LEU A 159 -2.77 -6.35 18.65
CA LEU A 159 -2.24 -5.60 19.78
C LEU A 159 -3.34 -5.36 20.80
N LEU A 160 -3.08 -5.74 22.04
CA LEU A 160 -3.90 -5.35 23.20
C LEU A 160 -3.70 -3.86 23.52
N PRO A 161 -4.58 -3.21 24.31
CA PRO A 161 -4.35 -1.85 24.77
C PRO A 161 -2.96 -1.69 25.42
N ASN A 162 -2.21 -0.66 24.99
CA ASN A 162 -0.83 -0.36 25.38
C ASN A 162 0.23 -1.39 24.98
N GLU A 163 -0.14 -2.49 24.32
CA GLU A 163 0.83 -3.46 23.80
C GLU A 163 1.62 -2.86 22.62
N GLU A 164 2.92 -3.15 22.60
CA GLU A 164 3.85 -2.79 21.52
C GLU A 164 4.46 -4.06 20.95
N LYS A 165 4.55 -4.14 19.61
CA LYS A 165 5.26 -5.22 18.91
C LYS A 165 6.20 -4.65 17.87
N GLU A 166 7.36 -5.28 17.74
CA GLU A 166 8.25 -5.03 16.62
C GLU A 166 7.80 -5.83 15.40
N VAL A 167 7.76 -5.14 14.26
CA VAL A 167 7.47 -5.73 12.95
C VAL A 167 8.69 -5.54 12.07
N LYS A 168 9.12 -6.64 11.46
CA LYS A 168 10.32 -6.70 10.64
C LYS A 168 9.98 -7.15 9.23
N PHE A 169 10.58 -6.49 8.25
CA PHE A 169 10.52 -6.82 6.83
C PHE A 169 11.93 -7.04 6.31
N THR A 170 12.12 -8.09 5.52
CA THR A 170 13.41 -8.38 4.89
C THR A 170 13.33 -8.04 3.41
N ILE A 171 14.17 -7.13 2.96
CA ILE A 171 14.32 -6.72 1.57
C ILE A 171 15.48 -7.53 0.97
N LYS A 172 15.22 -8.18 -0.15
CA LYS A 172 16.21 -8.93 -0.94
C LYS A 172 16.31 -8.31 -2.33
N PRO A 173 17.34 -8.65 -3.14
CA PRO A 173 17.47 -8.16 -4.51
C PRO A 173 16.21 -8.39 -5.35
N GLU A 174 15.54 -9.55 -5.19
CA GLU A 174 14.31 -9.87 -5.92
C GLU A 174 13.16 -8.89 -5.60
N THR A 175 13.17 -8.27 -4.41
CA THR A 175 12.18 -7.26 -4.00
C THR A 175 12.30 -5.98 -4.83
N LEU A 176 13.49 -5.68 -5.36
CA LEU A 176 13.81 -4.47 -6.12
C LEU A 176 13.57 -4.62 -7.62
N GLN A 177 13.43 -5.85 -8.09
CA GLN A 177 13.36 -6.17 -9.51
C GLN A 177 12.11 -5.60 -10.19
N PHE A 178 12.30 -5.25 -11.45
CA PHE A 178 11.25 -5.07 -12.46
C PHE A 178 11.51 -6.02 -13.63
N PHE A 179 10.48 -6.28 -14.44
CA PHE A 179 10.64 -7.08 -15.65
C PHE A 179 11.07 -6.18 -16.80
N ASP A 180 12.26 -6.45 -17.36
CA ASP A 180 12.77 -5.78 -18.56
C ASP A 180 12.23 -6.54 -19.79
N ASP A 181 11.36 -5.89 -20.55
CA ASP A 181 10.70 -6.46 -21.73
C ASP A 181 11.66 -6.67 -22.90
N LYS A 182 12.75 -5.91 -22.99
CA LYS A 182 13.79 -6.04 -24.02
C LYS A 182 14.68 -7.22 -23.76
N GLN A 183 15.13 -7.39 -22.53
CA GLN A 183 15.97 -8.50 -22.09
C GLN A 183 15.15 -9.75 -21.74
N ARG A 184 13.82 -9.62 -21.56
CA ARG A 184 12.88 -10.66 -21.15
C ARG A 184 13.29 -11.35 -19.85
N THR A 185 13.75 -10.56 -18.88
CA THR A 185 14.19 -11.06 -17.58
C THR A 185 13.88 -10.06 -16.45
N TRP A 186 13.94 -10.55 -15.23
CA TRP A 186 13.83 -9.70 -14.03
C TRP A 186 15.18 -9.06 -13.72
N VAL A 187 15.20 -7.74 -13.56
CA VAL A 187 16.40 -6.94 -13.35
C VAL A 187 16.22 -6.06 -12.11
N ALA A 188 17.25 -6.02 -11.25
CA ALA A 188 17.44 -5.00 -10.24
C ALA A 188 18.61 -4.11 -10.65
N GLU A 189 18.38 -2.83 -10.86
CA GLU A 189 19.42 -1.86 -11.20
C GLU A 189 20.11 -1.35 -9.93
N PRO A 190 21.44 -1.15 -9.94
CA PRO A 190 22.12 -0.49 -8.83
C PRO A 190 21.63 0.96 -8.71
N GLY A 191 21.53 1.44 -7.48
CA GLY A 191 21.06 2.80 -7.23
C GLY A 191 20.45 2.98 -5.85
N LYS A 192 19.85 4.14 -5.65
CA LYS A 192 19.21 4.52 -4.38
C LYS A 192 17.76 4.11 -4.35
N PHE A 193 17.38 3.50 -3.25
CA PHE A 193 16.03 3.06 -2.95
C PHE A 193 15.49 3.68 -1.67
N LYS A 194 14.17 3.86 -1.63
CA LYS A 194 13.43 4.23 -0.42
C LYS A 194 12.52 3.10 0.01
N ALA A 195 12.60 2.73 1.29
CA ALA A 195 11.63 1.87 1.92
C ALA A 195 10.69 2.72 2.78
N TYR A 196 9.38 2.61 2.53
CA TYR A 196 8.34 3.33 3.24
C TYR A 196 7.58 2.35 4.13
N ILE A 197 7.50 2.66 5.42
CA ILE A 197 6.58 2.01 6.34
C ILE A 197 5.30 2.84 6.39
N ALA A 198 4.17 2.21 6.16
CA ALA A 198 2.90 2.90 5.97
C ALA A 198 1.70 2.15 6.55
N ALA A 199 0.64 2.87 6.87
CA ALA A 199 -0.67 2.34 7.21
C ALA A 199 -1.63 2.30 6.00
N SER A 200 -1.30 3.02 4.93
CA SER A 200 -1.94 2.98 3.61
C SER A 200 -0.97 3.55 2.56
N SER A 201 -1.33 3.50 1.27
CA SER A 201 -0.49 4.11 0.21
C SER A 201 -0.26 5.61 0.40
N SER A 202 -1.16 6.31 1.09
CA SER A 202 -1.05 7.75 1.35
C SER A 202 -0.66 8.10 2.80
N ASP A 203 -0.70 7.14 3.72
CA ASP A 203 -0.38 7.35 5.13
C ASP A 203 1.00 6.75 5.46
N ILE A 204 2.04 7.51 5.12
CA ILE A 204 3.43 7.11 5.35
C ILE A 204 3.83 7.44 6.79
N ARG A 205 4.20 6.43 7.56
CA ARG A 205 4.59 6.50 8.97
C ARG A 205 6.09 6.69 9.18
N GLY A 206 6.89 6.34 8.18
CA GLY A 206 8.32 6.57 8.21
C GLY A 206 9.00 6.07 6.94
N THR A 207 10.21 6.57 6.69
CA THR A 207 10.98 6.26 5.49
C THR A 207 12.43 6.04 5.87
N VAL A 208 13.07 5.06 5.25
CA VAL A 208 14.52 4.84 5.28
C VAL A 208 15.03 4.72 3.86
N THR A 209 16.28 5.12 3.64
CA THR A 209 16.97 5.03 2.35
C THR A 209 18.10 4.04 2.43
N PHE A 210 18.39 3.37 1.33
CA PHE A 210 19.52 2.48 1.18
C PHE A 210 19.97 2.46 -0.27
N GLU A 211 21.17 1.95 -0.50
CA GLU A 211 21.76 1.81 -1.83
C GLU A 211 21.93 0.33 -2.17
N TYR A 212 21.46 -0.06 -3.37
CA TYR A 212 21.75 -1.36 -3.93
C TYR A 212 22.97 -1.25 -4.85
N ILE A 213 23.97 -2.09 -4.59
CA ILE A 213 25.24 -2.13 -5.32
C ILE A 213 25.44 -3.53 -5.91
N GLN A 214 25.99 -3.58 -7.11
CA GLN A 214 26.39 -4.82 -7.80
C GLN A 214 27.85 -5.15 -7.55
#